data_0e11bf8cfa2c19509c4bf6b9ea69f53f
#
_entry.id   0e11bf8cfa2c19509c4bf6b9ea69f53f
#
_cell.length_a   1.000
_cell.length_b   1.000
_cell.length_c   1.000
_cell.angle_alpha   90.00
_cell.angle_beta   90.00
_cell.angle_gamma   90.00
#
_symmetry.space_group_name_H-M   'P 1'
#
loop_
_entity.id
_entity.type
_entity.pdbx_description
1 polymer ?
#
loop_
_entity_poly.entity_id
_entity_poly.type
_entity_poly.pdbx_seq_one_letter_code
_entity_poly.pdbx_strand_id
1 'polypeptide(L)'
;GVTGNLDFEWRLFPDLIFTSLFSFNKQNTRDTDVATSDSYFVRQRKENVYQLDGYYPVYIWKDGGYRGDNDVNASSITFRNQLSYMPMIKDIHRIDIMIGAEIRTSKREELKNTVYGYTHERGHQMVPQWDLIKHVGTPYWNENLDRTAAVSYFGALGYTLMNRYTISVNARTDGSNRFG
;
A
#
# COMPACT_ATOMS: atom_id res chain seq x y z
N GLY A 1 -1.81 -7.50 -10.30
CA GLY A 1 -2.73 -7.40 -9.17
C GLY A 1 -4.02 -8.14 -9.42
N VAL A 2 -4.74 -8.45 -8.35
CA VAL A 2 -6.06 -9.08 -8.40
C VAL A 2 -6.99 -8.28 -7.50
N THR A 3 -8.17 -7.94 -8.01
CA THR A 3 -9.23 -7.27 -7.26
C THR A 3 -10.52 -8.07 -7.44
N GLY A 4 -11.22 -8.32 -6.34
CA GLY A 4 -12.53 -8.97 -6.33
C GLY A 4 -13.49 -8.19 -5.43
N ASN A 5 -14.72 -8.01 -5.91
CA ASN A 5 -15.80 -7.39 -5.16
C ASN A 5 -17.01 -8.32 -5.16
N LEU A 6 -17.65 -8.42 -4.02
CA LEU A 6 -18.93 -9.08 -3.85
C LEU A 6 -19.90 -8.09 -3.22
N ASP A 7 -20.95 -7.78 -3.95
CA ASP A 7 -22.02 -6.91 -3.51
C ASP A 7 -23.27 -7.75 -3.27
N PHE A 8 -23.86 -7.58 -2.09
CA PHE A 8 -25.09 -8.21 -1.71
C PHE A 8 -26.10 -7.14 -1.32
N GLU A 9 -27.25 -7.12 -2.00
CA GLU A 9 -28.35 -6.23 -1.71
C GLU A 9 -29.57 -7.05 -1.30
N TRP A 10 -30.17 -6.70 -0.18
CA TRP A 10 -31.40 -7.32 0.31
C TRP A 10 -32.44 -6.25 0.62
N ARG A 11 -33.52 -6.28 -0.12
CA ARG A 11 -34.69 -5.44 0.12
C ARG A 11 -35.58 -6.06 1.19
N LEU A 12 -35.43 -5.55 2.41
CA LEU A 12 -36.18 -6.04 3.58
C LEU A 12 -37.63 -5.60 3.53
N PHE A 13 -37.87 -4.35 3.11
CA PHE A 13 -39.17 -3.75 2.87
C PHE A 13 -39.09 -2.86 1.62
N PRO A 14 -40.24 -2.39 1.05
CA PRO A 14 -40.18 -1.51 -0.13
C PRO A 14 -39.24 -0.33 -0.02
N ASP A 15 -39.17 0.25 1.19
CA ASP A 15 -38.36 1.45 1.46
C ASP A 15 -37.11 1.15 2.29
N LEU A 16 -36.80 -0.10 2.64
CA LEU A 16 -35.68 -0.49 3.48
C LEU A 16 -34.80 -1.50 2.78
N ILE A 17 -33.56 -1.08 2.52
CA ILE A 17 -32.55 -1.84 1.79
C ILE A 17 -31.33 -2.04 2.69
N PHE A 18 -30.88 -3.28 2.80
CA PHE A 18 -29.60 -3.64 3.39
C PHE A 18 -28.61 -3.95 2.28
N THR A 19 -27.43 -3.34 2.34
CA THR A 19 -26.34 -3.61 1.39
C THR A 19 -25.10 -4.06 2.14
N SER A 20 -24.47 -5.11 1.67
CA SER A 20 -23.19 -5.60 2.17
C SER A 20 -22.19 -5.70 1.04
N LEU A 21 -21.04 -5.04 1.21
CA LEU A 21 -19.94 -5.06 0.28
C LEU A 21 -18.74 -5.77 0.91
N PHE A 22 -18.23 -6.76 0.23
CA PHE A 22 -16.92 -7.35 0.49
C PHE A 22 -16.00 -7.05 -0.67
N SER A 23 -14.83 -6.45 -0.37
CA SER A 23 -13.81 -6.14 -1.37
C SER A 23 -12.46 -6.70 -0.93
N PHE A 24 -11.80 -7.35 -1.86
CA PHE A 24 -10.44 -7.85 -1.71
C PHE A 24 -9.56 -7.29 -2.81
N ASN A 25 -8.39 -6.79 -2.44
CA ASN A 25 -7.38 -6.33 -3.38
C ASN A 25 -6.02 -6.93 -2.99
N LYS A 26 -5.29 -7.45 -3.98
CA LYS A 26 -3.90 -7.89 -3.84
C LYS A 26 -3.09 -7.37 -5.01
N GLN A 27 -2.01 -6.66 -4.70
CA GLN A 27 -1.09 -6.09 -5.67
C GLN A 27 0.33 -6.53 -5.34
N ASN A 28 1.04 -6.98 -6.36
CA ASN A 28 2.47 -7.27 -6.29
C ASN A 28 3.16 -6.35 -7.29
N THR A 29 4.16 -5.63 -6.84
CA THR A 29 5.00 -4.76 -7.67
C THR A 29 6.44 -5.18 -7.45
N ARG A 30 7.16 -5.36 -8.55
CA ARG A 30 8.58 -5.62 -8.53
C ARG A 30 9.28 -4.59 -9.39
N ASP A 31 10.18 -3.85 -8.76
CA ASP A 31 11.04 -2.89 -9.43
C ASP A 31 12.48 -3.39 -9.36
N THR A 32 13.18 -3.35 -10.48
CA THR A 32 14.58 -3.76 -10.56
C THR A 32 15.40 -2.65 -11.20
N ASP A 33 16.34 -2.10 -10.44
CA ASP A 33 17.29 -1.12 -10.91
C ASP A 33 18.65 -1.78 -11.16
N VAL A 34 19.17 -1.62 -12.38
CA VAL A 34 20.48 -2.16 -12.76
C VAL A 34 21.34 -1.04 -13.29
N ALA A 35 22.53 -0.90 -12.73
CA ALA A 35 23.55 0.01 -13.23
C ALA A 35 24.83 -0.77 -13.56
N THR A 36 25.29 -0.64 -14.79
CA THR A 36 26.53 -1.30 -15.25
C THR A 36 27.77 -0.66 -14.66
N SER A 37 28.90 -1.36 -14.72
CA SER A 37 30.20 -0.86 -14.22
C SER A 37 30.61 0.47 -14.81
N ASP A 38 30.18 0.78 -16.03
CA ASP A 38 30.55 1.98 -16.79
C ASP A 38 29.57 3.15 -16.57
N SER A 39 28.47 2.90 -15.85
CA SER A 39 27.52 3.96 -15.55
C SER A 39 28.12 5.04 -14.65
N TYR A 40 27.72 6.30 -14.85
CA TYR A 40 28.13 7.42 -14.00
C TYR A 40 27.87 7.16 -12.52
N PHE A 41 26.71 6.60 -12.20
CA PHE A 41 26.29 6.24 -10.85
C PHE A 41 27.27 5.28 -10.16
N VAL A 42 27.70 4.23 -10.87
CA VAL A 42 28.66 3.25 -10.34
C VAL A 42 30.05 3.83 -10.23
N ARG A 43 30.51 4.58 -11.23
CA ARG A 43 31.82 5.25 -11.21
C ARG A 43 31.95 6.21 -10.03
N GLN A 44 30.97 7.08 -9.83
CA GLN A 44 30.95 8.02 -8.70
C GLN A 44 31.02 7.32 -7.34
N ARG A 45 30.36 6.17 -7.18
CA ARG A 45 30.40 5.42 -5.93
C ARG A 45 31.63 4.57 -5.74
N LYS A 46 32.27 4.12 -6.80
CA LYS A 46 33.58 3.45 -6.75
C LYS A 46 34.69 4.38 -6.32
N GLU A 47 34.57 5.68 -6.57
CA GLU A 47 35.54 6.70 -6.12
C GLU A 47 35.51 6.92 -4.61
N ASN A 48 34.44 6.53 -3.93
CA ASN A 48 34.39 6.56 -2.46
C ASN A 48 35.27 5.45 -1.88
N VAL A 49 36.47 5.82 -1.53
CA VAL A 49 37.49 4.98 -0.92
C VAL A 49 37.36 5.03 0.60
N TYR A 50 37.20 3.90 1.25
CA TYR A 50 37.18 3.80 2.71
C TYR A 50 38.57 3.39 3.22
N GLN A 51 39.15 4.17 4.15
CA GLN A 51 40.33 3.78 4.90
C GLN A 51 39.90 3.02 6.15
N LEU A 52 40.10 1.72 6.14
CA LEU A 52 40.08 0.91 7.34
C LEU A 52 41.41 1.07 8.08
N ASP A 53 41.38 1.33 9.37
CA ASP A 53 42.51 1.62 10.25
C ASP A 53 43.83 0.97 9.84
N GLY A 54 44.73 1.78 9.24
CA GLY A 54 46.11 1.38 8.92
C GLY A 54 46.31 0.47 7.70
N TYR A 55 45.24 0.14 6.96
CA TYR A 55 45.28 -0.74 5.79
C TYR A 55 45.01 0.01 4.47
N TYR A 56 45.31 -0.67 3.35
CA TYR A 56 45.10 -0.14 2.00
C TYR A 56 43.69 0.34 1.76
N PRO A 57 43.49 1.32 0.86
CA PRO A 57 42.14 1.79 0.52
C PRO A 57 41.26 0.66 0.04
N VAL A 58 40.11 0.50 0.65
CA VAL A 58 39.13 -0.55 0.34
C VAL A 58 37.90 0.04 -0.33
N TYR A 59 37.44 -0.59 -1.38
CA TYR A 59 36.26 -0.16 -2.15
C TYR A 59 35.06 -0.99 -1.75
N ILE A 60 33.87 -0.37 -1.66
CA ILE A 60 32.61 -1.10 -1.37
C ILE A 60 32.39 -2.22 -2.38
N TRP A 61 32.69 -1.95 -3.64
CA TRP A 61 32.81 -2.98 -4.67
C TRP A 61 33.92 -2.64 -5.65
N LYS A 62 34.74 -3.62 -5.94
CA LYS A 62 35.91 -3.44 -6.82
C LYS A 62 35.52 -3.54 -8.27
N ASP A 63 34.75 -4.57 -8.61
CA ASP A 63 34.35 -4.93 -9.97
C ASP A 63 32.82 -5.08 -10.09
N GLY A 64 32.31 -4.92 -11.31
CA GLY A 64 30.90 -5.03 -11.60
C GLY A 64 30.09 -3.76 -11.33
N GLY A 65 28.83 -3.88 -11.47
CA GLY A 65 27.85 -2.83 -11.33
C GLY A 65 27.02 -2.95 -10.05
N TYR A 66 25.81 -2.47 -10.14
CA TYR A 66 24.83 -2.42 -9.05
C TYR A 66 23.52 -3.05 -9.52
N ARG A 67 22.85 -3.76 -8.63
CA ARG A 67 21.47 -4.19 -8.81
C ARG A 67 20.69 -3.96 -7.52
N GLY A 68 19.58 -3.24 -7.63
CA GLY A 68 18.58 -3.07 -6.59
C GLY A 68 17.28 -3.75 -6.99
N ASP A 69 16.77 -4.63 -6.16
CA ASP A 69 15.43 -5.21 -6.31
C ASP A 69 14.54 -4.68 -5.18
N ASN A 70 13.35 -4.20 -5.52
CA ASN A 70 12.33 -3.75 -4.59
C ASN A 70 11.04 -4.53 -4.86
N ASP A 71 10.70 -5.45 -3.98
CA ASP A 71 9.48 -6.25 -4.05
C ASP A 71 8.45 -5.70 -3.06
N VAL A 72 7.31 -5.22 -3.56
CA VAL A 72 6.21 -4.71 -2.76
C VAL A 72 4.99 -5.60 -2.91
N ASN A 73 4.55 -6.19 -1.81
CA ASN A 73 3.32 -6.96 -1.71
C ASN A 73 2.31 -6.18 -0.87
N ALA A 74 1.23 -5.73 -1.49
CA ALA A 74 0.15 -5.03 -0.82
C ALA A 74 -1.15 -5.85 -0.92
N SER A 75 -1.85 -5.97 0.19
CA SER A 75 -3.18 -6.57 0.22
C SER A 75 -4.11 -5.77 1.10
N SER A 76 -5.38 -5.69 0.73
CA SER A 76 -6.41 -5.05 1.53
C SER A 76 -7.73 -5.80 1.45
N ILE A 77 -8.44 -5.81 2.56
CA ILE A 77 -9.79 -6.35 2.66
C ILE A 77 -10.66 -5.23 3.22
N THR A 78 -11.80 -5.01 2.58
CA THR A 78 -12.82 -4.08 3.05
C THR A 78 -14.13 -4.82 3.19
N PHE A 79 -14.78 -4.64 4.32
CA PHE A 79 -16.13 -5.14 4.57
C PHE A 79 -16.99 -3.97 5.05
N ARG A 80 -18.05 -3.68 4.28
CA ARG A 80 -18.97 -2.57 4.54
C ARG A 80 -20.39 -3.11 4.60
N ASN A 81 -21.12 -2.68 5.62
CA ASN A 81 -22.56 -2.91 5.74
C ASN A 81 -23.26 -1.57 5.84
N GLN A 82 -24.39 -1.48 5.18
CA GLN A 82 -25.16 -0.26 5.09
C GLN A 82 -26.65 -0.59 5.14
N LEU A 83 -27.42 0.20 5.86
CA LEU A 83 -28.87 0.16 5.89
C LEU A 83 -29.39 1.48 5.36
N SER A 84 -30.23 1.44 4.37
CA SER A 84 -30.84 2.60 3.72
C SER A 84 -32.36 2.52 3.87
N TYR A 85 -32.97 3.59 4.38
CA TYR A 85 -34.41 3.71 4.56
C TYR A 85 -34.91 4.97 3.87
N MET A 86 -35.79 4.80 2.87
CA MET A 86 -36.19 5.88 1.94
C MET A 86 -37.72 5.96 1.81
N PRO A 87 -38.46 6.28 2.89
CA PRO A 87 -39.91 6.41 2.82
C PRO A 87 -40.35 7.68 2.11
N MET A 88 -41.44 7.54 1.36
CA MET A 88 -42.19 8.67 0.82
C MET A 88 -43.51 8.83 1.55
N ILE A 89 -43.75 9.99 2.17
CA ILE A 89 -44.94 10.27 2.96
C ILE A 89 -45.81 11.28 2.19
N LYS A 90 -47.04 10.89 1.89
CA LYS A 90 -48.05 11.71 1.20
C LYS A 90 -47.57 12.30 -0.13
N ASP A 91 -46.67 11.62 -0.83
CA ASP A 91 -46.07 12.04 -2.10
C ASP A 91 -45.39 13.46 -2.07
N ILE A 92 -45.24 14.04 -0.90
CA ILE A 92 -44.73 15.38 -0.68
C ILE A 92 -43.40 15.34 0.08
N HIS A 93 -43.27 14.44 1.03
CA HIS A 93 -42.11 14.35 1.93
C HIS A 93 -41.30 13.09 1.61
N ARG A 94 -40.10 13.27 1.13
CA ARG A 94 -39.14 12.18 0.94
C ARG A 94 -38.08 12.28 2.03
N ILE A 95 -37.86 11.19 2.73
CA ILE A 95 -36.82 11.08 3.76
C ILE A 95 -35.83 10.03 3.25
N ASP A 96 -34.53 10.35 3.30
CA ASP A 96 -33.46 9.44 2.93
C ASP A 96 -32.55 9.27 4.15
N ILE A 97 -32.59 8.12 4.79
CA ILE A 97 -31.74 7.79 5.95
C ILE A 97 -30.79 6.68 5.54
N MET A 98 -29.52 6.87 5.80
CA MET A 98 -28.49 5.87 5.59
C MET A 98 -27.59 5.79 6.82
N ILE A 99 -27.35 4.58 7.31
CA ILE A 99 -26.35 4.31 8.36
C ILE A 99 -25.51 3.12 7.91
N GLY A 100 -24.23 3.15 8.27
CA GLY A 100 -23.36 2.05 7.91
C GLY A 100 -22.10 1.97 8.76
N ALA A 101 -21.45 0.82 8.62
CA ALA A 101 -20.14 0.56 9.21
C ALA A 101 -19.23 -0.09 8.17
N GLU A 102 -17.95 0.24 8.25
CA GLU A 102 -16.90 -0.28 7.39
C GLU A 102 -15.72 -0.73 8.23
N ILE A 103 -15.21 -1.91 7.95
CA ILE A 103 -13.94 -2.41 8.46
C ILE A 103 -13.01 -2.55 7.28
N ARG A 104 -11.82 -1.97 7.38
CA ARG A 104 -10.76 -2.10 6.38
C ARG A 104 -9.49 -2.56 7.05
N THR A 105 -8.88 -3.60 6.48
CA THR A 105 -7.54 -4.04 6.87
C THR A 105 -6.63 -3.94 5.66
N SER A 106 -5.40 -3.47 5.88
CA SER A 106 -4.37 -3.46 4.84
C SER A 106 -3.05 -3.97 5.40
N LYS A 107 -2.32 -4.68 4.54
CA LYS A 107 -0.98 -5.19 4.79
C LYS A 107 -0.11 -4.79 3.62
N ARG A 108 1.04 -4.17 3.90
CA ARG A 108 2.07 -3.85 2.91
C ARG A 108 3.39 -4.42 3.41
N GLU A 109 3.96 -5.28 2.63
CA GLU A 109 5.31 -5.83 2.81
C GLU A 109 6.20 -5.26 1.71
N GLU A 110 7.31 -4.67 2.09
CA GLU A 110 8.31 -4.14 1.17
C GLU A 110 9.65 -4.77 1.51
N LEU A 111 10.22 -5.49 0.53
CA LEU A 111 11.52 -6.09 0.61
C LEU A 111 12.45 -5.41 -0.37
N LYS A 112 13.49 -4.75 0.15
CA LYS A 112 14.57 -4.15 -0.64
C LYS A 112 15.81 -4.99 -0.53
N ASN A 113 16.35 -5.40 -1.66
CA ASN A 113 17.59 -6.13 -1.75
C ASN A 113 18.55 -5.38 -2.68
N THR A 114 19.78 -5.14 -2.21
CA THR A 114 20.78 -4.42 -2.97
C THR A 114 22.02 -5.28 -3.10
N VAL A 115 22.46 -5.46 -4.32
CA VAL A 115 23.64 -6.25 -4.65
C VAL A 115 24.68 -5.36 -5.32
N TYR A 116 25.87 -5.38 -4.79
CA TYR A 116 27.05 -4.70 -5.31
C TYR A 116 27.97 -5.70 -6.02
N GLY A 117 28.64 -5.26 -7.08
CA GLY A 117 29.47 -6.14 -7.89
C GLY A 117 28.70 -6.99 -8.90
N TYR A 118 27.50 -6.56 -9.27
CA TYR A 118 26.65 -7.25 -10.23
C TYR A 118 27.23 -7.17 -11.65
N THR A 119 27.37 -8.31 -12.32
CA THR A 119 27.87 -8.41 -13.70
C THR A 119 26.82 -9.06 -14.58
N HIS A 120 26.19 -8.25 -15.46
CA HIS A 120 25.16 -8.73 -16.37
C HIS A 120 25.72 -9.68 -17.43
N GLU A 121 26.92 -9.36 -17.93
CA GLU A 121 27.56 -10.07 -19.03
C GLU A 121 28.18 -11.43 -18.65
N ARG A 122 28.43 -11.66 -17.37
CA ARG A 122 29.08 -12.89 -16.87
C ARG A 122 28.14 -13.84 -16.15
N GLY A 123 26.90 -13.96 -16.61
CA GLY A 123 25.93 -14.86 -16.00
C GLY A 123 25.46 -14.43 -14.61
N HIS A 124 25.38 -13.11 -14.36
CA HIS A 124 24.92 -12.50 -13.11
C HIS A 124 25.74 -12.88 -11.87
N GLN A 125 27.02 -13.17 -12.03
CA GLN A 125 27.89 -13.41 -10.88
C GLN A 125 27.99 -12.18 -10.01
N MET A 126 27.82 -12.36 -8.70
CA MET A 126 27.91 -11.35 -7.68
C MET A 126 29.07 -11.70 -6.76
N VAL A 127 29.97 -10.75 -6.54
CA VAL A 127 31.06 -10.91 -5.58
C VAL A 127 30.90 -9.82 -4.52
N PRO A 128 30.01 -10.00 -3.54
CA PRO A 128 29.84 -9.02 -2.48
C PRO A 128 31.02 -9.04 -1.53
N GLN A 129 31.53 -7.86 -1.18
CA GLN A 129 32.51 -7.72 -0.09
C GLN A 129 31.76 -7.48 1.23
N TRP A 130 31.31 -8.54 1.84
CA TRP A 130 30.47 -8.52 3.03
C TRP A 130 31.08 -7.77 4.22
N ASP A 131 32.37 -7.93 4.45
CA ASP A 131 33.06 -7.27 5.56
C ASP A 131 33.05 -5.76 5.41
N LEU A 132 33.24 -5.27 4.18
CA LEU A 132 33.19 -3.86 3.90
C LEU A 132 31.77 -3.28 3.96
N ILE A 133 30.77 -3.99 3.40
CA ILE A 133 29.37 -3.61 3.47
C ILE A 133 28.93 -3.48 4.93
N LYS A 134 29.33 -4.43 5.77
CA LYS A 134 29.07 -4.41 7.21
C LYS A 134 29.76 -3.23 7.91
N HIS A 135 31.03 -2.99 7.60
CA HIS A 135 31.81 -1.92 8.22
C HIS A 135 31.27 -0.53 7.88
N VAL A 136 30.91 -0.31 6.63
CA VAL A 136 30.38 0.99 6.14
C VAL A 136 28.90 1.18 6.50
N GLY A 137 28.22 0.12 6.95
CA GLY A 137 26.80 0.17 7.28
C GLY A 137 25.90 0.41 6.05
N THR A 138 26.40 0.06 4.85
CA THR A 138 25.63 0.21 3.62
C THR A 138 24.48 -0.82 3.60
N PRO A 139 23.24 -0.39 3.47
CA PRO A 139 22.11 -1.30 3.48
C PRO A 139 22.14 -2.18 2.22
N TYR A 140 22.13 -3.48 2.40
CA TYR A 140 22.04 -4.48 1.34
C TYR A 140 20.72 -5.23 1.36
N TRP A 141 20.04 -5.20 2.49
CA TRP A 141 18.75 -5.82 2.70
C TRP A 141 17.93 -5.00 3.69
N ASN A 142 16.68 -4.80 3.38
CA ASN A 142 15.73 -4.11 4.27
C ASN A 142 14.32 -4.69 4.06
N GLU A 143 13.64 -4.99 5.15
CA GLU A 143 12.26 -5.43 5.15
C GLU A 143 11.42 -4.46 5.96
N ASN A 144 10.32 -4.02 5.39
CA ASN A 144 9.34 -3.18 6.06
C ASN A 144 7.97 -3.84 5.99
N LEU A 145 7.30 -3.97 7.13
CA LEU A 145 5.98 -4.53 7.26
C LEU A 145 5.05 -3.49 7.89
N ASP A 146 4.10 -2.99 7.11
CA ASP A 146 3.07 -2.06 7.57
C ASP A 146 1.71 -2.76 7.58
N ARG A 147 1.04 -2.75 8.74
CA ARG A 147 -0.30 -3.28 8.92
C ARG A 147 -1.20 -2.21 9.49
N THR A 148 -2.33 -2.01 8.86
CA THR A 148 -3.33 -1.03 9.30
C THR A 148 -4.69 -1.69 9.40
N ALA A 149 -5.39 -1.44 10.48
CA ALA A 149 -6.80 -1.76 10.64
C ALA A 149 -7.57 -0.48 10.92
N ALA A 150 -8.67 -0.28 10.22
CA ALA A 150 -9.54 0.87 10.39
C ALA A 150 -11.00 0.42 10.52
N VAL A 151 -11.73 1.07 11.41
CA VAL A 151 -13.18 0.92 11.60
C VAL A 151 -13.81 2.28 11.42
N SER A 152 -14.84 2.35 10.61
CA SER A 152 -15.55 3.59 10.32
C SER A 152 -17.04 3.39 10.51
N TYR A 153 -17.68 4.40 11.08
CA TYR A 153 -19.14 4.51 11.15
C TYR A 153 -19.56 5.73 10.36
N PHE A 154 -20.59 5.63 9.58
CA PHE A 154 -21.09 6.73 8.77
C PHE A 154 -22.61 6.76 8.74
N GLY A 155 -23.15 7.95 8.52
CA GLY A 155 -24.56 8.15 8.38
C GLY A 155 -24.87 9.36 7.53
N ALA A 156 -26.02 9.31 6.87
CA ALA A 156 -26.56 10.38 6.08
C ALA A 156 -28.04 10.53 6.36
N LEU A 157 -28.51 11.77 6.43
CA LEU A 157 -29.93 12.13 6.53
C LEU A 157 -30.24 13.15 5.43
N GLY A 158 -31.17 12.81 4.58
CA GLY A 158 -31.71 13.67 3.55
C GLY A 158 -33.20 13.91 3.78
N TYR A 159 -33.66 15.12 3.49
CA TYR A 159 -35.06 15.44 3.47
C TYR A 159 -35.39 16.26 2.23
N THR A 160 -36.36 15.84 1.45
CA THR A 160 -36.82 16.55 0.26
C THR A 160 -38.32 16.87 0.39
N LEU A 161 -38.66 18.15 0.27
CA LEU A 161 -40.01 18.67 0.30
C LEU A 161 -40.47 18.96 -1.12
N MET A 162 -41.65 18.43 -1.51
CA MET A 162 -42.35 18.68 -2.79
C MET A 162 -41.44 18.45 -4.03
N ASN A 163 -40.43 17.60 -3.93
CA ASN A 163 -39.40 17.38 -4.96
C ASN A 163 -38.68 18.67 -5.40
N ARG A 164 -38.68 19.72 -4.57
CA ARG A 164 -38.07 21.03 -4.88
C ARG A 164 -36.99 21.46 -3.90
N TYR A 165 -37.19 21.20 -2.61
CA TYR A 165 -36.26 21.66 -1.57
C TYR A 165 -35.64 20.46 -0.89
N THR A 166 -34.32 20.37 -0.96
CA THR A 166 -33.58 19.26 -0.33
C THR A 166 -32.57 19.80 0.68
N ILE A 167 -32.57 19.21 1.88
CA ILE A 167 -31.55 19.42 2.90
C ILE A 167 -30.90 18.07 3.16
N SER A 168 -29.59 18.02 3.25
CA SER A 168 -28.86 16.80 3.60
C SER A 168 -27.75 17.07 4.64
N VAL A 169 -27.57 16.12 5.55
CA VAL A 169 -26.51 16.10 6.55
C VAL A 169 -25.80 14.77 6.51
N ASN A 170 -24.48 14.79 6.49
CA ASN A 170 -23.65 13.58 6.49
C ASN A 170 -22.69 13.65 7.68
N ALA A 171 -22.47 12.53 8.32
CA ALA A 171 -21.50 12.37 9.39
C ALA A 171 -20.69 11.09 9.19
N ARG A 172 -19.39 11.14 9.51
CA ARG A 172 -18.51 9.97 9.51
C ARG A 172 -17.53 10.10 10.68
N THR A 173 -17.27 8.98 11.33
CA THR A 173 -16.20 8.85 12.32
C THR A 173 -15.32 7.68 11.95
N ASP A 174 -14.02 7.88 12.04
CA ASP A 174 -13.01 6.90 11.65
C ASP A 174 -12.07 6.65 12.85
N GLY A 175 -11.90 5.39 13.20
CA GLY A 175 -10.89 4.93 14.13
C GLY A 175 -9.89 4.05 13.39
N SER A 176 -8.60 4.29 13.57
CA SER A 176 -7.56 3.46 12.96
C SER A 176 -6.50 3.07 13.96
N ASN A 177 -5.96 1.85 13.78
CA ASN A 177 -4.80 1.36 14.49
C ASN A 177 -3.74 0.94 13.46
N ARG A 178 -2.55 1.49 13.61
CA ARG A 178 -1.42 1.20 12.74
C ARG A 178 -0.40 0.40 13.52
N PHE A 179 -0.09 -0.79 13.02
CA PHE A 179 0.93 -1.67 13.56
C PHE A 179 2.12 -1.65 12.60
N GLY A 180 3.24 -1.18 13.03
CA GLY A 180 4.51 -1.15 12.33
C GLY A 180 5.60 -1.79 13.14
#